data_fb7a162d14c0e807f2d25b1d9062379b
#
_entry.id   fb7a162d14c0e807f2d25b1d9062379b
#
_cell.length_a   1.000
_cell.length_b   1.000
_cell.length_c   1.000
_cell.angle_alpha   90.00
_cell.angle_beta   90.00
_cell.angle_gamma   90.00
#
_symmetry.space_group_name_H-M   'P 1'
#
loop_
_entity.id
_entity.type
_entity.pdbx_description
1 polymer ?
#
loop_
_entity_poly.entity_id
_entity_poly.type
_entity_poly.pdbx_seq_one_letter_code
_entity_poly.pdbx_strand_id
1 'polypeptide(L)'
;FVGCGVSGGEEGALLGPSMMPGGSEESWKTLKPIFESIAAKAEGEPCVTHIGENGAGHFVKMVHNGIEYSDMQLISESYDLMRRALGMTPAEIGDVFEEWNKTELESYLIEITADVLHQVDKKTGKPLVDVIVDHAGMKGTGTWTVQSALDLAVPVTGIAEAVFARGLSGQAELRAEAQKQDFEGPSGVVPMAEEDKVAFINDIREALYASKIVAYAQGFNEITEAAKVYDWKIDLAAVARIWRGGCIIRAKFLNRISDAFENGEANVSLLFAPYFKDAIETAERSWRRVVSRAITFGIPVPVFASSLEYFDGLRSPRLPA
;
A
#
# COMPACT_ATOMS: atom_id res chain seq x y z
N PHE A 1 -24.79 17.32 -10.09
CA PHE A 1 -24.24 16.36 -9.11
C PHE A 1 -22.72 16.26 -9.27
N VAL A 2 -22.00 16.27 -8.16
CA VAL A 2 -20.55 16.07 -8.11
C VAL A 2 -20.24 14.97 -7.09
N GLY A 3 -19.67 13.88 -7.55
CA GLY A 3 -19.16 12.83 -6.70
C GLY A 3 -17.72 13.13 -6.33
N CYS A 4 -17.44 13.42 -5.07
CA CYS A 4 -16.08 13.74 -4.62
C CYS A 4 -15.54 12.69 -3.65
N GLY A 5 -14.47 12.00 -4.04
CA GLY A 5 -13.68 11.20 -3.14
C GLY A 5 -12.83 12.11 -2.24
N VAL A 6 -12.78 11.80 -0.95
CA VAL A 6 -12.01 12.58 0.03
C VAL A 6 -11.13 11.65 0.85
N SER A 7 -9.90 12.05 1.11
CA SER A 7 -8.96 11.33 1.97
C SER A 7 -8.37 12.26 3.03
N GLY A 8 -7.77 11.68 4.08
CA GLY A 8 -7.08 12.41 5.14
C GLY A 8 -7.68 12.20 6.53
N GLY A 9 -8.83 11.55 6.64
CA GLY A 9 -9.48 11.27 7.94
C GLY A 9 -9.80 12.54 8.71
N GLU A 10 -9.75 12.47 10.04
CA GLU A 10 -10.03 13.59 10.95
C GLU A 10 -8.99 14.71 10.81
N GLU A 11 -7.71 14.35 10.71
CA GLU A 11 -6.63 15.31 10.48
C GLU A 11 -6.81 16.07 9.17
N GLY A 12 -7.13 15.36 8.08
CA GLY A 12 -7.42 15.98 6.79
C GLY A 12 -8.63 16.90 6.82
N ALA A 13 -9.68 16.55 7.59
CA ALA A 13 -10.84 17.41 7.77
C ALA A 13 -10.49 18.73 8.47
N LEU A 14 -9.51 18.71 9.38
CA LEU A 14 -9.05 19.88 10.12
C LEU A 14 -8.03 20.71 9.35
N LEU A 15 -7.03 20.07 8.73
CA LEU A 15 -5.85 20.72 8.17
C LEU A 15 -5.88 20.84 6.64
N GLY A 16 -6.82 20.17 6.00
CA GLY A 16 -6.98 20.11 4.55
C GLY A 16 -6.88 18.67 4.02
N PRO A 17 -7.89 18.19 3.28
CA PRO A 17 -7.89 16.85 2.71
C PRO A 17 -7.29 16.83 1.30
N SER A 18 -6.91 15.63 0.83
CA SER A 18 -6.82 15.33 -0.60
C SER A 18 -8.21 15.08 -1.15
N MET A 19 -8.56 15.70 -2.27
CA MET A 19 -9.89 15.60 -2.86
C MET A 19 -9.86 15.20 -4.33
N MET A 20 -10.78 14.32 -4.68
CA MET A 20 -10.93 13.72 -6.00
C MET A 20 -12.34 13.96 -6.53
N PRO A 21 -12.68 15.21 -6.94
CA PRO A 21 -13.98 15.53 -7.52
C PRO A 21 -14.13 14.94 -8.92
N GLY A 22 -15.28 14.30 -9.16
CA GLY A 22 -15.78 13.94 -10.48
C GLY A 22 -17.03 14.74 -10.83
N GLY A 23 -17.50 14.61 -12.06
CA GLY A 23 -18.67 15.32 -12.59
C GLY A 23 -18.33 16.18 -13.80
N SER A 24 -19.26 17.01 -14.26
CA SER A 24 -19.04 17.84 -15.44
C SER A 24 -17.99 18.91 -15.21
N GLU A 25 -17.30 19.32 -16.28
CA GLU A 25 -16.36 20.44 -16.23
C GLU A 25 -17.02 21.76 -15.76
N GLU A 26 -18.32 21.97 -16.06
CA GLU A 26 -19.07 23.13 -15.60
C GLU A 26 -19.18 23.12 -14.06
N SER A 27 -19.53 21.97 -13.50
CA SER A 27 -19.57 21.81 -12.04
C SER A 27 -18.20 22.04 -11.41
N TRP A 28 -17.16 21.53 -12.04
CA TRP A 28 -15.80 21.74 -11.58
C TRP A 28 -15.41 23.22 -11.58
N LYS A 29 -15.67 23.95 -12.68
CA LYS A 29 -15.38 25.40 -12.74
C LYS A 29 -16.04 26.19 -11.61
N THR A 30 -17.27 25.80 -11.23
CA THR A 30 -17.99 26.42 -10.12
C THR A 30 -17.37 26.09 -8.75
N LEU A 31 -16.96 24.84 -8.52
CA LEU A 31 -16.49 24.35 -7.22
C LEU A 31 -14.98 24.49 -7.01
N LYS A 32 -14.21 24.61 -8.08
CA LYS A 32 -12.75 24.70 -8.05
C LYS A 32 -12.22 25.70 -7.02
N PRO A 33 -12.67 26.99 -6.97
CA PRO A 33 -12.14 27.94 -6.01
C PRO A 33 -12.37 27.50 -4.54
N ILE A 34 -13.51 26.85 -4.29
CA ILE A 34 -13.86 26.37 -2.95
C ILE A 34 -12.95 25.19 -2.58
N PHE A 35 -12.85 24.20 -3.47
CA PHE A 35 -12.06 22.99 -3.20
C PHE A 35 -10.57 23.30 -3.08
N GLU A 36 -10.01 24.15 -3.93
CA GLU A 36 -8.61 24.60 -3.83
C GLU A 36 -8.31 25.35 -2.53
N SER A 37 -9.30 26.05 -1.97
CA SER A 37 -9.13 26.79 -0.72
C SER A 37 -9.07 25.91 0.52
N ILE A 38 -9.78 24.78 0.50
CA ILE A 38 -9.89 23.84 1.66
C ILE A 38 -9.00 22.61 1.53
N ALA A 39 -8.45 22.33 0.34
CA ALA A 39 -7.55 21.18 0.12
C ALA A 39 -6.23 21.35 0.87
N ALA A 40 -5.63 20.23 1.24
CA ALA A 40 -4.22 20.19 1.64
C ALA A 40 -3.35 20.82 0.55
N LYS A 41 -2.18 21.30 0.95
CA LYS A 41 -1.19 21.81 0.01
C LYS A 41 0.10 21.01 0.12
N ALA A 42 0.61 20.55 -1.00
CA ALA A 42 1.92 19.91 -1.12
C ALA A 42 2.76 20.71 -2.10
N GLU A 43 3.96 21.13 -1.68
CA GLU A 43 4.87 21.95 -2.48
C GLU A 43 4.22 23.26 -3.03
N GLY A 44 3.25 23.79 -2.26
CA GLY A 44 2.51 25.02 -2.62
C GLY A 44 1.30 24.78 -3.53
N GLU A 45 1.09 23.58 -4.04
CA GLU A 45 -0.05 23.20 -4.89
C GLU A 45 -1.18 22.58 -4.08
N PRO A 46 -2.46 22.90 -4.39
CA PRO A 46 -3.59 22.27 -3.72
C PRO A 46 -3.74 20.80 -4.14
N CYS A 47 -3.94 19.92 -3.15
CA CYS A 47 -4.15 18.49 -3.37
C CYS A 47 -5.59 18.20 -3.81
N VAL A 48 -6.02 18.83 -4.87
CA VAL A 48 -7.32 18.62 -5.53
C VAL A 48 -7.19 18.85 -7.03
N THR A 49 -7.83 17.99 -7.81
CA THR A 49 -7.97 18.17 -9.26
C THR A 49 -9.28 17.56 -9.74
N HIS A 50 -9.83 18.04 -10.86
CA HIS A 50 -10.94 17.38 -11.52
C HIS A 50 -10.47 16.02 -12.07
N ILE A 51 -11.03 14.93 -11.59
CA ILE A 51 -10.59 13.60 -11.98
C ILE A 51 -11.17 13.19 -13.34
N GLY A 52 -12.41 13.55 -13.60
CA GLY A 52 -13.13 13.20 -14.81
C GLY A 52 -14.64 13.24 -14.62
N GLU A 53 -15.37 12.84 -15.61
CA GLU A 53 -16.83 12.87 -15.57
C GLU A 53 -17.45 11.80 -14.68
N ASN A 54 -18.71 11.99 -14.36
CA ASN A 54 -19.54 11.02 -13.63
C ASN A 54 -18.91 10.56 -12.30
N GLY A 55 -18.71 9.25 -12.16
CA GLY A 55 -18.16 8.59 -10.96
C GLY A 55 -16.63 8.52 -10.89
N ALA A 56 -15.90 9.14 -11.80
CA ALA A 56 -14.44 9.02 -11.88
C ALA A 56 -13.73 9.37 -10.56
N GLY A 57 -14.17 10.41 -9.88
CA GLY A 57 -13.59 10.81 -8.59
C GLY A 57 -13.77 9.77 -7.50
N HIS A 58 -14.94 9.16 -7.40
CA HIS A 58 -15.19 8.07 -6.46
C HIS A 58 -14.39 6.82 -6.81
N PHE A 59 -14.26 6.51 -8.11
CA PHE A 59 -13.47 5.37 -8.57
C PHE A 59 -12.00 5.51 -8.18
N VAL A 60 -11.40 6.65 -8.48
CA VAL A 60 -9.99 6.92 -8.11
C VAL A 60 -9.80 6.89 -6.60
N LYS A 61 -10.76 7.40 -5.81
CA LYS A 61 -10.70 7.30 -4.34
C LYS A 61 -10.83 5.86 -3.84
N MET A 62 -11.65 5.05 -4.46
CA MET A 62 -11.78 3.63 -4.16
C MET A 62 -10.44 2.90 -4.37
N VAL A 63 -9.81 3.09 -5.52
CA VAL A 63 -8.51 2.48 -5.85
C VAL A 63 -7.39 2.99 -4.92
N HIS A 64 -7.39 4.28 -4.59
CA HIS A 64 -6.52 4.83 -3.54
C HIS A 64 -6.58 3.99 -2.25
N ASN A 65 -7.79 3.65 -1.79
CA ASN A 65 -7.95 2.83 -0.60
C ASN A 65 -7.51 1.37 -0.82
N GLY A 66 -7.66 0.83 -2.01
CA GLY A 66 -7.12 -0.49 -2.35
C GLY A 66 -5.59 -0.52 -2.20
N ILE A 67 -4.90 0.49 -2.75
CA ILE A 67 -3.44 0.66 -2.59
C ILE A 67 -3.08 0.78 -1.10
N GLU A 68 -3.84 1.58 -0.34
CA GLU A 68 -3.65 1.74 1.11
C GLU A 68 -3.71 0.40 1.85
N TYR A 69 -4.66 -0.48 1.50
CA TYR A 69 -4.77 -1.81 2.11
C TYR A 69 -3.52 -2.65 1.85
N SER A 70 -3.01 -2.63 0.63
CA SER A 70 -1.78 -3.34 0.27
C SER A 70 -0.57 -2.79 1.03
N ASP A 71 -0.41 -1.47 1.11
CA ASP A 71 0.70 -0.82 1.81
C ASP A 71 0.67 -1.14 3.32
N MET A 72 -0.50 -1.04 3.95
CA MET A 72 -0.66 -1.41 5.37
C MET A 72 -0.38 -2.89 5.65
N GLN A 73 -0.80 -3.78 4.74
CA GLN A 73 -0.52 -5.20 4.88
C GLN A 73 0.97 -5.50 4.74
N LEU A 74 1.66 -4.88 3.78
CA LEU A 74 3.12 -5.00 3.60
C LEU A 74 3.89 -4.52 4.84
N ILE A 75 3.48 -3.41 5.44
CA ILE A 75 4.04 -2.91 6.70
C ILE A 75 3.82 -3.93 7.83
N SER A 76 2.63 -4.51 7.91
CA SER A 76 2.31 -5.53 8.92
C SER A 76 3.11 -6.82 8.72
N GLU A 77 3.29 -7.26 7.48
CA GLU A 77 4.15 -8.40 7.14
C GLU A 77 5.62 -8.13 7.48
N SER A 78 6.11 -6.92 7.24
CA SER A 78 7.46 -6.49 7.63
C SER A 78 7.64 -6.53 9.15
N TYR A 79 6.66 -6.03 9.90
CA TYR A 79 6.63 -6.11 11.36
C TYR A 79 6.67 -7.57 11.83
N ASP A 80 5.80 -8.43 11.30
CA ASP A 80 5.69 -9.83 11.73
C ASP A 80 6.97 -10.62 11.44
N LEU A 81 7.62 -10.36 10.30
CA LEU A 81 8.93 -10.92 9.99
C LEU A 81 10.00 -10.51 11.01
N MET A 82 10.12 -9.23 11.33
CA MET A 82 11.09 -8.76 12.33
C MET A 82 10.74 -9.27 13.73
N ARG A 83 9.45 -9.31 14.08
CA ARG A 83 8.98 -9.81 15.37
C ARG A 83 9.24 -11.29 15.54
N ARG A 84 8.87 -12.11 14.57
CA ARG A 84 8.89 -13.59 14.69
C ARG A 84 10.20 -14.22 14.23
N ALA A 85 10.77 -13.74 13.12
CA ALA A 85 12.01 -14.31 12.60
C ALA A 85 13.26 -13.78 13.32
N LEU A 86 13.25 -12.53 13.77
CA LEU A 86 14.42 -11.91 14.41
C LEU A 86 14.28 -11.78 15.93
N GLY A 87 13.07 -11.99 16.47
CA GLY A 87 12.81 -11.91 17.91
C GLY A 87 12.86 -10.47 18.46
N MET A 88 12.72 -9.45 17.60
CA MET A 88 12.78 -8.05 17.99
C MET A 88 11.55 -7.63 18.79
N THR A 89 11.75 -6.69 19.72
CA THR A 89 10.65 -6.05 20.42
C THR A 89 9.94 -5.03 19.54
N PRO A 90 8.67 -4.67 19.82
CA PRO A 90 7.98 -3.61 19.07
C PRO A 90 8.74 -2.29 19.02
N ALA A 91 9.37 -1.87 20.12
CA ALA A 91 10.14 -0.63 20.15
C ALA A 91 11.37 -0.68 19.22
N GLU A 92 12.14 -1.78 19.23
CA GLU A 92 13.28 -1.96 18.32
C GLU A 92 12.82 -1.96 16.85
N ILE A 93 11.65 -2.53 16.55
CA ILE A 93 11.06 -2.49 15.21
C ILE A 93 10.61 -1.05 14.88
N GLY A 94 10.09 -0.32 15.85
CA GLY A 94 9.77 1.11 15.73
C GLY A 94 10.98 1.94 15.31
N ASP A 95 12.15 1.71 15.96
CA ASP A 95 13.42 2.34 15.58
C ASP A 95 13.81 2.04 14.11
N VAL A 96 13.59 0.81 13.66
CA VAL A 96 13.86 0.43 12.25
C VAL A 96 12.94 1.20 11.30
N PHE A 97 11.64 1.31 11.59
CA PHE A 97 10.71 2.09 10.76
C PHE A 97 11.03 3.59 10.79
N GLU A 98 11.48 4.13 11.91
CA GLU A 98 11.95 5.52 11.99
C GLU A 98 13.15 5.78 11.09
N GLU A 99 14.12 4.85 11.03
CA GLU A 99 15.25 4.95 10.11
C GLU A 99 14.79 4.77 8.64
N TRP A 100 13.87 3.86 8.35
CA TRP A 100 13.33 3.67 7.01
C TRP A 100 12.57 4.92 6.52
N ASN A 101 11.92 5.66 7.42
CA ASN A 101 11.24 6.92 7.07
C ASN A 101 12.20 8.06 6.64
N LYS A 102 13.51 7.86 6.76
CA LYS A 102 14.55 8.77 6.25
C LYS A 102 15.05 8.40 4.84
N THR A 103 14.49 7.34 4.26
CA THR A 103 14.92 6.74 2.98
C THR A 103 13.89 6.93 1.87
N GLU A 104 13.93 6.07 0.85
CA GLU A 104 12.91 5.99 -0.22
C GLU A 104 11.53 5.55 0.29
N LEU A 105 11.46 4.96 1.48
CA LEU A 105 10.21 4.55 2.14
C LEU A 105 9.52 5.69 2.89
N GLU A 106 10.07 6.91 2.92
CA GLU A 106 9.47 8.07 3.56
C GLU A 106 7.99 8.22 3.19
N SER A 107 7.12 8.02 4.18
CA SER A 107 5.67 8.10 4.02
C SER A 107 4.96 8.24 5.36
N TYR A 108 3.73 8.73 5.31
CA TYR A 108 2.89 8.84 6.50
C TYR A 108 2.66 7.50 7.21
N LEU A 109 2.40 6.43 6.44
CA LEU A 109 2.17 5.11 7.04
C LEU A 109 3.42 4.56 7.74
N ILE A 110 4.61 4.80 7.22
CA ILE A 110 5.87 4.41 7.88
C ILE A 110 6.08 5.25 9.15
N GLU A 111 5.84 6.57 9.09
CA GLU A 111 5.93 7.49 10.23
C GLU A 111 5.05 7.04 11.39
N ILE A 112 3.73 6.89 11.15
CA ILE A 112 2.80 6.49 12.21
C ILE A 112 3.04 5.05 12.70
N THR A 113 3.61 4.19 11.88
CA THR A 113 4.00 2.83 12.32
C THR A 113 5.10 2.91 13.38
N ALA A 114 6.13 3.71 13.17
CA ALA A 114 7.17 3.93 14.17
C ALA A 114 6.57 4.47 15.48
N ASP A 115 5.70 5.50 15.38
CA ASP A 115 5.03 6.09 16.56
C ASP A 115 4.18 5.08 17.33
N VAL A 116 3.36 4.27 16.62
CA VAL A 116 2.51 3.25 17.24
C VAL A 116 3.32 2.18 17.94
N LEU A 117 4.44 1.75 17.36
CA LEU A 117 5.28 0.69 17.91
C LEU A 117 6.03 1.11 19.18
N HIS A 118 6.26 2.42 19.39
CA HIS A 118 6.81 2.96 20.62
C HIS A 118 5.77 3.17 21.74
N GLN A 119 4.46 3.04 21.43
CA GLN A 119 3.43 3.25 22.45
C GLN A 119 3.35 2.09 23.43
N VAL A 120 3.15 2.46 24.69
CA VAL A 120 2.95 1.51 25.80
C VAL A 120 1.56 1.69 26.38
N ASP A 121 0.83 0.60 26.54
CA ASP A 121 -0.47 0.63 27.22
C ASP A 121 -0.30 0.99 28.70
N LYS A 122 -0.89 2.11 29.12
CA LYS A 122 -0.78 2.65 30.48
C LYS A 122 -1.36 1.74 31.56
N LYS A 123 -2.28 0.82 31.18
CA LYS A 123 -2.92 -0.08 32.15
C LYS A 123 -2.10 -1.33 32.42
N THR A 124 -1.48 -1.88 31.40
CA THR A 124 -0.74 -3.17 31.48
C THR A 124 0.76 -3.01 31.51
N GLY A 125 1.29 -1.86 31.09
CA GLY A 125 2.73 -1.63 30.93
C GLY A 125 3.34 -2.39 29.73
N LYS A 126 2.52 -3.01 28.88
CA LYS A 126 2.97 -3.76 27.68
C LYS A 126 2.99 -2.84 26.47
N PRO A 127 3.75 -3.18 25.41
CA PRO A 127 3.62 -2.50 24.12
C PRO A 127 2.15 -2.46 23.69
N LEU A 128 1.68 -1.32 23.20
CA LEU A 128 0.27 -1.14 22.83
C LEU A 128 -0.15 -2.13 21.74
N VAL A 129 0.72 -2.40 20.78
CA VAL A 129 0.48 -3.35 19.68
C VAL A 129 0.22 -4.78 20.17
N ASP A 130 0.76 -5.15 21.33
CA ASP A 130 0.57 -6.49 21.91
C ASP A 130 -0.74 -6.65 22.69
N VAL A 131 -1.48 -5.55 22.96
CA VAL A 131 -2.73 -5.56 23.73
C VAL A 131 -3.96 -5.18 22.91
N ILE A 132 -3.80 -4.69 21.70
CA ILE A 132 -4.90 -4.45 20.77
C ILE A 132 -5.31 -5.75 20.08
N VAL A 133 -6.56 -5.81 19.62
CA VAL A 133 -7.07 -6.97 18.88
C VAL A 133 -6.40 -7.10 17.51
N ASP A 134 -6.06 -8.31 17.13
CA ASP A 134 -5.43 -8.66 15.85
C ASP A 134 -6.46 -8.77 14.69
N HIS A 135 -7.37 -7.82 14.61
CA HIS A 135 -8.44 -7.79 13.63
C HIS A 135 -8.41 -6.46 12.86
N ALA A 136 -8.19 -6.51 11.56
CA ALA A 136 -8.28 -5.36 10.67
C ALA A 136 -9.69 -5.27 10.06
N GLY A 137 -10.40 -4.17 10.35
CA GLY A 137 -11.74 -3.92 9.80
C GLY A 137 -11.73 -3.58 8.31
N MET A 138 -12.86 -3.85 7.64
CA MET A 138 -13.09 -3.47 6.25
C MET A 138 -14.32 -2.57 6.15
N LYS A 139 -14.16 -1.40 5.49
CA LYS A 139 -15.28 -0.45 5.26
C LYS A 139 -15.87 -0.54 3.84
N GLY A 140 -15.38 -1.48 3.01
CA GLY A 140 -15.91 -1.78 1.69
C GLY A 140 -14.99 -1.35 0.53
N THR A 141 -14.27 -0.24 0.61
CA THR A 141 -13.50 0.32 -0.52
C THR A 141 -12.43 -0.62 -1.07
N GLY A 142 -11.70 -1.34 -0.22
CA GLY A 142 -10.73 -2.35 -0.67
C GLY A 142 -11.40 -3.51 -1.41
N THR A 143 -12.54 -3.99 -0.89
CA THR A 143 -13.34 -5.03 -1.54
C THR A 143 -13.86 -4.56 -2.90
N TRP A 144 -14.38 -3.34 -2.99
CA TRP A 144 -14.88 -2.78 -4.26
C TRP A 144 -13.76 -2.59 -5.29
N THR A 145 -12.55 -2.22 -4.86
CA THR A 145 -11.37 -2.19 -5.74
C THR A 145 -11.13 -3.56 -6.38
N VAL A 146 -11.12 -4.62 -5.59
CA VAL A 146 -10.91 -5.98 -6.10
C VAL A 146 -12.05 -6.44 -7.02
N GLN A 147 -13.31 -6.17 -6.65
CA GLN A 147 -14.47 -6.49 -7.49
C GLN A 147 -14.41 -5.77 -8.83
N SER A 148 -14.09 -4.47 -8.82
CA SER A 148 -13.93 -3.68 -10.04
C SER A 148 -12.77 -4.18 -10.89
N ALA A 149 -11.64 -4.53 -10.30
CA ALA A 149 -10.49 -5.09 -11.00
C ALA A 149 -10.83 -6.43 -11.71
N LEU A 150 -11.65 -7.28 -11.08
CA LEU A 150 -12.16 -8.51 -11.70
C LEU A 150 -13.06 -8.20 -12.91
N ASP A 151 -13.96 -7.23 -12.79
CA ASP A 151 -14.85 -6.80 -13.87
C ASP A 151 -14.07 -6.19 -15.06
N LEU A 152 -12.97 -5.51 -14.75
CA LEU A 152 -12.07 -4.89 -15.74
C LEU A 152 -10.99 -5.85 -16.27
N ALA A 153 -10.91 -7.07 -15.74
CA ALA A 153 -9.85 -8.05 -16.01
C ALA A 153 -8.43 -7.52 -15.73
N VAL A 154 -8.27 -6.70 -14.68
CA VAL A 154 -6.97 -6.15 -14.24
C VAL A 154 -6.46 -6.93 -13.04
N PRO A 155 -5.24 -7.49 -13.09
CA PRO A 155 -4.67 -8.18 -11.94
C PRO A 155 -4.20 -7.18 -10.87
N VAL A 156 -4.87 -7.20 -9.72
CA VAL A 156 -4.52 -6.42 -8.52
C VAL A 156 -4.19 -7.36 -7.35
N THR A 157 -3.30 -8.29 -7.59
CA THR A 157 -3.03 -9.42 -6.68
C THR A 157 -2.61 -8.95 -5.28
N GLY A 158 -1.72 -7.96 -5.15
CA GLY A 158 -1.31 -7.44 -3.85
C GLY A 158 -2.46 -6.78 -3.08
N ILE A 159 -3.34 -6.05 -3.77
CA ILE A 159 -4.53 -5.44 -3.17
C ILE A 159 -5.52 -6.53 -2.74
N ALA A 160 -5.74 -7.54 -3.59
CA ALA A 160 -6.63 -8.65 -3.30
C ALA A 160 -6.17 -9.44 -2.07
N GLU A 161 -4.89 -9.80 -1.99
CA GLU A 161 -4.33 -10.50 -0.83
C GLU A 161 -4.46 -9.69 0.47
N ALA A 162 -4.27 -8.37 0.43
CA ALA A 162 -4.49 -7.51 1.58
C ALA A 162 -5.95 -7.54 2.06
N VAL A 163 -6.92 -7.59 1.14
CA VAL A 163 -8.35 -7.73 1.47
C VAL A 163 -8.63 -9.08 2.10
N PHE A 164 -8.08 -10.17 1.54
CA PHE A 164 -8.26 -11.52 2.10
C PHE A 164 -7.56 -11.69 3.44
N ALA A 165 -6.38 -11.11 3.64
CA ALA A 165 -5.69 -11.10 4.92
C ALA A 165 -6.52 -10.43 6.02
N ARG A 166 -7.17 -9.30 5.73
CA ARG A 166 -8.13 -8.67 6.65
C ARG A 166 -9.33 -9.57 6.94
N GLY A 167 -9.88 -10.23 5.91
CA GLY A 167 -10.95 -11.21 6.06
C GLY A 167 -10.56 -12.33 7.03
N LEU A 168 -9.37 -12.93 6.85
CA LEU A 168 -8.86 -13.98 7.73
C LEU A 168 -8.61 -13.45 9.15
N SER A 169 -8.11 -12.24 9.32
CA SER A 169 -7.91 -11.63 10.65
C SER A 169 -9.22 -11.54 11.45
N GLY A 170 -10.35 -11.30 10.77
CA GLY A 170 -11.67 -11.26 11.39
C GLY A 170 -12.25 -12.60 11.79
N GLN A 171 -11.67 -13.73 11.33
CA GLN A 171 -12.16 -15.09 11.63
C GLN A 171 -11.49 -15.66 12.89
N ALA A 172 -11.60 -14.95 14.02
CA ALA A 172 -10.93 -15.32 15.27
C ALA A 172 -11.31 -16.72 15.78
N GLU A 173 -12.57 -17.10 15.69
CA GLU A 173 -13.05 -18.42 16.11
C GLU A 173 -12.46 -19.56 15.26
N LEU A 174 -12.43 -19.37 13.93
CA LEU A 174 -11.84 -20.34 13.00
C LEU A 174 -10.33 -20.50 13.27
N ARG A 175 -9.61 -19.37 13.47
CA ARG A 175 -8.18 -19.40 13.80
C ARG A 175 -7.91 -20.08 15.14
N ALA A 176 -8.73 -19.81 16.15
CA ALA A 176 -8.63 -20.45 17.45
C ALA A 176 -8.90 -21.97 17.37
N GLU A 177 -9.85 -22.40 16.53
CA GLU A 177 -10.11 -23.83 16.33
C GLU A 177 -8.97 -24.51 15.57
N ALA A 178 -8.43 -23.86 14.54
CA ALA A 178 -7.28 -24.37 13.80
C ALA A 178 -6.03 -24.58 14.71
N GLN A 179 -5.82 -23.71 15.68
CA GLN A 179 -4.72 -23.82 16.65
C GLN A 179 -4.83 -25.06 17.57
N LYS A 180 -6.05 -25.61 17.74
CA LYS A 180 -6.26 -26.83 18.52
C LYS A 180 -5.98 -28.09 17.72
N GLN A 181 -5.87 -27.97 16.40
CA GLN A 181 -5.53 -29.08 15.53
C GLN A 181 -4.01 -29.28 15.56
N ASP A 182 -3.59 -30.51 15.59
CA ASP A 182 -2.16 -30.87 15.58
C ASP A 182 -1.64 -31.01 14.14
N PHE A 183 -1.63 -29.87 13.42
CA PHE A 183 -1.05 -29.85 12.08
C PHE A 183 0.47 -29.81 12.17
N GLU A 184 1.13 -30.73 11.49
CA GLU A 184 2.57 -30.61 11.27
C GLU A 184 2.89 -29.33 10.49
N GLY A 185 3.85 -28.57 10.97
CA GLY A 185 4.26 -27.31 10.37
C GLY A 185 5.77 -27.10 10.45
N PRO A 186 6.25 -25.98 9.98
CA PRO A 186 7.66 -25.61 10.11
C PRO A 186 8.08 -25.66 11.58
N SER A 187 9.27 -26.18 11.84
CA SER A 187 9.84 -26.36 13.20
C SER A 187 10.18 -25.04 13.90
N GLY A 188 9.77 -23.92 13.32
CA GLY A 188 10.02 -22.58 13.82
C GLY A 188 11.24 -21.91 13.18
N VAL A 189 11.56 -20.74 13.70
CA VAL A 189 12.64 -19.90 13.18
C VAL A 189 13.99 -20.43 13.65
N VAL A 190 14.92 -20.62 12.74
CA VAL A 190 16.33 -20.92 13.08
C VAL A 190 16.97 -19.62 13.57
N PRO A 191 17.62 -19.61 14.76
CA PRO A 191 18.33 -18.43 15.23
C PRO A 191 19.35 -17.93 14.21
N MET A 192 19.37 -16.62 13.96
CA MET A 192 20.33 -15.99 13.07
C MET A 192 21.45 -15.31 13.88
N ALA A 193 22.67 -15.27 13.31
CA ALA A 193 23.73 -14.41 13.82
C ALA A 193 23.33 -12.92 13.69
N GLU A 194 23.89 -12.04 14.51
CA GLU A 194 23.51 -10.62 14.51
C GLU A 194 23.78 -9.95 13.15
N GLU A 195 24.87 -10.29 12.48
CA GLU A 195 25.20 -9.81 11.15
C GLU A 195 24.16 -10.23 10.09
N ASP A 196 23.62 -11.46 10.21
CA ASP A 196 22.56 -11.95 9.34
C ASP A 196 21.21 -11.26 9.61
N LYS A 197 20.95 -10.89 10.87
CA LYS A 197 19.75 -10.11 11.23
C LYS A 197 19.76 -8.73 10.58
N VAL A 198 20.88 -8.01 10.65
CA VAL A 198 21.02 -6.70 10.01
C VAL A 198 20.85 -6.82 8.51
N ALA A 199 21.45 -7.83 7.88
CA ALA A 199 21.29 -8.09 6.46
C ALA A 199 19.82 -8.39 6.10
N PHE A 200 19.12 -9.17 6.94
CA PHE A 200 17.72 -9.51 6.68
C PHE A 200 16.76 -8.33 6.89
N ILE A 201 17.03 -7.45 7.83
CA ILE A 201 16.28 -6.18 8.00
C ILE A 201 16.40 -5.33 6.72
N ASN A 202 17.60 -5.26 6.13
CA ASN A 202 17.77 -4.55 4.85
C ASN A 202 17.05 -5.27 3.69
N ASP A 203 17.07 -6.62 3.65
CA ASP A 203 16.30 -7.39 2.68
C ASP A 203 14.80 -7.07 2.76
N ILE A 204 14.25 -6.98 3.99
CA ILE A 204 12.84 -6.62 4.22
C ILE A 204 12.56 -5.20 3.72
N ARG A 205 13.45 -4.23 3.97
CA ARG A 205 13.32 -2.85 3.48
C ARG A 205 13.21 -2.79 1.95
N GLU A 206 14.13 -3.46 1.27
CA GLU A 206 14.15 -3.51 -0.19
C GLU A 206 12.91 -4.24 -0.75
N ALA A 207 12.52 -5.36 -0.15
CA ALA A 207 11.32 -6.09 -0.52
C ALA A 207 10.05 -5.25 -0.32
N LEU A 208 9.96 -4.51 0.78
CA LEU A 208 8.84 -3.60 1.08
C LEU A 208 8.73 -2.53 -0.02
N TYR A 209 9.84 -1.90 -0.40
CA TYR A 209 9.83 -0.88 -1.44
C TYR A 209 9.40 -1.43 -2.80
N ALA A 210 9.96 -2.58 -3.22
CA ALA A 210 9.58 -3.23 -4.46
C ALA A 210 8.10 -3.61 -4.50
N SER A 211 7.58 -4.22 -3.43
CA SER A 211 6.18 -4.62 -3.33
C SER A 211 5.23 -3.42 -3.28
N LYS A 212 5.64 -2.33 -2.64
CA LYS A 212 4.91 -1.06 -2.64
C LYS A 212 4.81 -0.49 -4.06
N ILE A 213 5.89 -0.48 -4.83
CA ILE A 213 5.89 -0.07 -6.24
C ILE A 213 4.88 -0.91 -7.05
N VAL A 214 4.85 -2.23 -6.86
CA VAL A 214 3.88 -3.12 -7.52
C VAL A 214 2.44 -2.77 -7.15
N ALA A 215 2.14 -2.51 -5.87
CA ALA A 215 0.80 -2.14 -5.43
C ALA A 215 0.29 -0.87 -6.11
N TYR A 216 1.14 0.16 -6.21
CA TYR A 216 0.79 1.39 -6.92
C TYR A 216 0.66 1.15 -8.43
N ALA A 217 1.56 0.37 -9.04
CA ALA A 217 1.45 0.02 -10.46
C ALA A 217 0.14 -0.69 -10.78
N GLN A 218 -0.28 -1.64 -9.96
CA GLN A 218 -1.56 -2.34 -10.10
C GLN A 218 -2.75 -1.38 -9.97
N GLY A 219 -2.75 -0.50 -8.99
CA GLY A 219 -3.81 0.50 -8.81
C GLY A 219 -3.88 1.50 -9.96
N PHE A 220 -2.76 2.02 -10.44
CA PHE A 220 -2.75 2.92 -11.61
C PHE A 220 -3.17 2.20 -12.90
N ASN A 221 -2.83 0.91 -13.06
CA ASN A 221 -3.33 0.11 -14.19
C ASN A 221 -4.85 -0.05 -14.12
N GLU A 222 -5.42 -0.27 -12.94
CA GLU A 222 -6.89 -0.35 -12.76
C GLU A 222 -7.58 0.97 -13.12
N ILE A 223 -7.03 2.11 -12.68
CA ILE A 223 -7.54 3.43 -13.07
C ILE A 223 -7.47 3.62 -14.59
N THR A 224 -6.38 3.19 -15.21
CA THR A 224 -6.18 3.29 -16.66
C THR A 224 -7.20 2.47 -17.45
N GLU A 225 -7.45 1.23 -17.04
CA GLU A 225 -8.45 0.38 -17.72
C GLU A 225 -9.88 0.88 -17.48
N ALA A 226 -10.20 1.34 -16.28
CA ALA A 226 -11.48 1.97 -16.00
C ALA A 226 -11.70 3.22 -16.87
N ALA A 227 -10.66 4.05 -17.02
CA ALA A 227 -10.73 5.25 -17.87
C ALA A 227 -11.06 4.91 -19.31
N LYS A 228 -10.53 3.80 -19.85
CA LYS A 228 -10.88 3.32 -21.20
C LYS A 228 -12.33 2.82 -21.29
N VAL A 229 -12.76 2.00 -20.31
CA VAL A 229 -14.09 1.38 -20.32
C VAL A 229 -15.20 2.40 -20.13
N TYR A 230 -14.98 3.41 -19.28
CA TYR A 230 -15.98 4.42 -18.95
C TYR A 230 -15.82 5.73 -19.74
N ASP A 231 -14.87 5.80 -20.67
CA ASP A 231 -14.52 6.99 -21.46
C ASP A 231 -14.19 8.22 -20.59
N TRP A 232 -13.42 7.99 -19.52
CA TRP A 232 -12.92 9.06 -18.67
C TRP A 232 -11.56 9.56 -19.14
N LYS A 233 -11.36 10.87 -19.09
CA LYS A 233 -10.07 11.50 -19.37
C LYS A 233 -9.36 11.81 -18.06
N ILE A 234 -8.69 10.80 -17.50
CA ILE A 234 -8.00 10.94 -16.21
C ILE A 234 -6.52 11.30 -16.45
N ASP A 235 -6.06 12.38 -15.83
CA ASP A 235 -4.64 12.73 -15.75
C ASP A 235 -3.99 11.98 -14.58
N LEU A 236 -3.27 10.91 -14.88
CA LEU A 236 -2.63 10.04 -13.86
C LEU A 236 -1.50 10.75 -13.11
N ALA A 237 -0.80 11.68 -13.77
CA ALA A 237 0.21 12.50 -13.10
C ALA A 237 -0.43 13.41 -12.06
N ALA A 238 -1.55 14.05 -12.42
CA ALA A 238 -2.31 14.87 -11.49
C ALA A 238 -2.88 14.03 -10.31
N VAL A 239 -3.34 12.80 -10.56
CA VAL A 239 -3.75 11.88 -9.50
C VAL A 239 -2.61 11.63 -8.52
N ALA A 240 -1.41 11.33 -9.00
CA ALA A 240 -0.25 11.14 -8.12
C ALA A 240 0.08 12.43 -7.32
N ARG A 241 -0.01 13.61 -7.93
CA ARG A 241 0.24 14.89 -7.26
C ARG A 241 -0.71 15.19 -6.12
N ILE A 242 -2.01 14.94 -6.30
CA ILE A 242 -2.99 15.22 -5.24
C ILE A 242 -2.91 14.25 -4.06
N TRP A 243 -2.21 13.12 -4.20
CA TRP A 243 -1.99 12.18 -3.09
C TRP A 243 -0.77 12.52 -2.23
N ARG A 244 0.01 13.56 -2.60
CA ARG A 244 1.22 13.99 -1.84
C ARG A 244 0.90 14.64 -0.49
N GLY A 245 -0.31 15.11 -0.27
CA GLY A 245 -0.72 15.75 0.98
C GLY A 245 -2.20 15.52 1.29
N GLY A 246 -2.58 15.60 2.56
CA GLY A 246 -3.97 15.45 3.00
C GLY A 246 -4.55 14.06 2.76
N CYS A 247 -3.74 13.02 2.63
CA CYS A 247 -4.21 11.65 2.48
C CYS A 247 -3.31 10.66 3.23
N ILE A 248 -3.82 9.46 3.47
CA ILE A 248 -3.13 8.42 4.24
C ILE A 248 -1.95 7.82 3.50
N ILE A 249 -1.99 7.77 2.16
CA ILE A 249 -0.90 7.18 1.34
C ILE A 249 0.14 8.22 0.90
N ARG A 250 0.16 9.41 1.48
CA ARG A 250 1.18 10.42 1.16
C ARG A 250 2.58 9.85 1.36
N ALA A 251 3.41 9.93 0.33
CA ALA A 251 4.73 9.34 0.28
C ALA A 251 5.66 10.12 -0.67
N LYS A 252 6.94 10.09 -0.37
CA LYS A 252 7.97 10.78 -1.17
C LYS A 252 8.01 10.33 -2.63
N PHE A 253 7.82 9.04 -2.89
CA PHE A 253 7.91 8.51 -4.25
C PHE A 253 6.74 8.88 -5.17
N LEU A 254 5.66 9.50 -4.65
CA LEU A 254 4.56 10.01 -5.47
C LEU A 254 5.02 11.07 -6.49
N ASN A 255 6.03 11.87 -6.17
CA ASN A 255 6.65 12.76 -7.14
C ASN A 255 7.25 11.98 -8.32
N ARG A 256 7.95 10.85 -8.04
CA ARG A 256 8.48 9.98 -9.10
C ARG A 256 7.41 9.34 -9.98
N ILE A 257 6.25 9.02 -9.38
CA ILE A 257 5.09 8.52 -10.13
C ILE A 257 4.54 9.62 -11.06
N SER A 258 4.36 10.83 -10.54
CA SER A 258 3.91 11.96 -11.35
C SER A 258 4.87 12.23 -12.51
N ASP A 259 6.17 12.32 -12.24
CA ASP A 259 7.20 12.56 -13.26
C ASP A 259 7.15 11.47 -14.36
N ALA A 260 7.03 10.20 -13.98
CA ALA A 260 6.97 9.08 -14.91
C ALA A 260 5.77 9.16 -15.87
N PHE A 261 4.61 9.58 -15.38
CA PHE A 261 3.43 9.80 -16.24
C PHE A 261 3.57 11.04 -17.10
N GLU A 262 4.06 12.15 -16.57
CA GLU A 262 4.27 13.40 -17.34
C GLU A 262 5.27 13.22 -18.48
N ASN A 263 6.34 12.45 -18.24
CA ASN A 263 7.37 12.17 -19.24
C ASN A 263 6.96 11.05 -20.23
N GLY A 264 5.78 10.43 -20.06
CA GLY A 264 5.33 9.32 -20.89
C GLY A 264 6.08 8.01 -20.65
N GLU A 265 6.85 7.90 -19.58
CA GLU A 265 7.64 6.71 -19.25
C GLU A 265 6.78 5.56 -18.70
N ALA A 266 5.62 5.89 -18.12
CA ALA A 266 4.70 4.93 -17.51
C ALA A 266 3.46 4.62 -18.36
N ASN A 267 3.46 4.91 -19.67
CA ASN A 267 2.30 4.76 -20.56
C ASN A 267 1.72 3.34 -20.63
N VAL A 268 2.55 2.32 -20.42
CA VAL A 268 2.12 0.91 -20.40
C VAL A 268 1.99 0.40 -18.98
N SER A 269 2.98 0.67 -18.15
CA SER A 269 3.00 0.32 -16.73
C SER A 269 4.03 1.18 -16.01
N LEU A 270 3.72 1.56 -14.77
CA LEU A 270 4.67 2.24 -13.87
C LEU A 270 5.97 1.44 -13.69
N LEU A 271 5.88 0.11 -13.72
CA LEU A 271 7.03 -0.80 -13.56
C LEU A 271 8.08 -0.68 -14.67
N PHE A 272 7.71 -0.08 -15.81
CA PHE A 272 8.62 0.07 -16.96
C PHE A 272 9.32 1.43 -17.00
N ALA A 273 8.87 2.39 -16.19
CA ALA A 273 9.56 3.66 -16.04
C ALA A 273 10.96 3.43 -15.44
N PRO A 274 12.01 4.07 -15.97
CA PRO A 274 13.41 3.76 -15.64
C PRO A 274 13.70 3.74 -14.14
N TYR A 275 13.22 4.74 -13.41
CA TYR A 275 13.41 4.82 -11.96
C TYR A 275 12.86 3.59 -11.22
N PHE A 276 11.62 3.18 -11.54
CA PHE A 276 10.96 2.06 -10.87
C PHE A 276 11.52 0.72 -11.29
N LYS A 277 11.90 0.59 -12.56
CA LYS A 277 12.60 -0.59 -13.06
C LYS A 277 13.92 -0.81 -12.31
N ASP A 278 14.76 0.21 -12.20
CA ASP A 278 16.02 0.13 -11.48
C ASP A 278 15.83 -0.19 -10.00
N ALA A 279 14.83 0.40 -9.35
CA ALA A 279 14.51 0.12 -7.96
C ALA A 279 14.12 -1.36 -7.73
N ILE A 280 13.30 -1.91 -8.62
CA ILE A 280 12.87 -3.32 -8.54
C ILE A 280 14.04 -4.26 -8.85
N GLU A 281 14.85 -3.97 -9.87
CA GLU A 281 16.02 -4.78 -10.22
C GLU A 281 17.03 -4.81 -9.07
N THR A 282 17.22 -3.71 -8.38
CA THR A 282 18.06 -3.62 -7.18
C THR A 282 17.54 -4.50 -6.04
N ALA A 283 16.23 -4.47 -5.80
CA ALA A 283 15.57 -5.16 -4.69
C ALA A 283 15.31 -6.65 -4.97
N GLU A 284 15.35 -7.11 -6.22
CA GLU A 284 14.82 -8.43 -6.63
C GLU A 284 15.40 -9.60 -5.82
N ARG A 285 16.71 -9.60 -5.57
CA ARG A 285 17.37 -10.68 -4.82
C ARG A 285 16.96 -10.69 -3.35
N SER A 286 16.88 -9.53 -2.73
CA SER A 286 16.43 -9.35 -1.35
C SER A 286 14.97 -9.79 -1.20
N TRP A 287 14.13 -9.38 -2.13
CA TRP A 287 12.73 -9.75 -2.17
C TRP A 287 12.51 -11.26 -2.21
N ARG A 288 13.25 -11.98 -3.06
CA ARG A 288 13.19 -13.46 -3.10
C ARG A 288 13.66 -14.09 -1.81
N ARG A 289 14.72 -13.56 -1.18
CA ARG A 289 15.19 -14.06 0.12
C ARG A 289 14.13 -13.87 1.20
N VAL A 290 13.45 -12.73 1.24
CA VAL A 290 12.37 -12.46 2.19
C VAL A 290 11.23 -13.45 2.02
N VAL A 291 10.69 -13.60 0.81
CA VAL A 291 9.57 -14.51 0.53
C VAL A 291 9.94 -15.96 0.83
N SER A 292 11.10 -16.43 0.36
CA SER A 292 11.52 -17.83 0.58
C SER A 292 11.76 -18.14 2.05
N ARG A 293 12.37 -17.23 2.82
CA ARG A 293 12.56 -17.39 4.26
C ARG A 293 11.24 -17.37 5.02
N ALA A 294 10.35 -16.43 4.68
CA ALA A 294 9.02 -16.35 5.30
C ALA A 294 8.25 -17.68 5.17
N ILE A 295 8.20 -18.22 3.95
CA ILE A 295 7.56 -19.53 3.68
C ILE A 295 8.23 -20.64 4.48
N THR A 296 9.56 -20.69 4.49
CA THR A 296 10.32 -21.70 5.26
C THR A 296 10.06 -21.60 6.76
N PHE A 297 9.87 -20.40 7.28
CA PHE A 297 9.61 -20.18 8.71
C PHE A 297 8.12 -20.32 9.08
N GLY A 298 7.23 -20.49 8.12
CA GLY A 298 5.78 -20.49 8.35
C GLY A 298 5.23 -19.13 8.79
N ILE A 299 5.84 -18.06 8.32
CA ILE A 299 5.37 -16.69 8.55
C ILE A 299 4.59 -16.23 7.31
N PRO A 300 3.28 -15.93 7.42
CA PRO A 300 2.47 -15.52 6.29
C PRO A 300 2.93 -14.15 5.74
N VAL A 301 3.18 -14.09 4.45
CA VAL A 301 3.53 -12.86 3.72
C VAL A 301 2.79 -12.80 2.38
N PRO A 302 1.44 -12.81 2.39
CA PRO A 302 0.66 -12.94 1.17
C PRO A 302 0.90 -11.80 0.19
N VAL A 303 1.07 -10.57 0.65
CA VAL A 303 1.29 -9.43 -0.26
C VAL A 303 2.71 -9.40 -0.80
N PHE A 304 3.73 -9.67 0.01
CA PHE A 304 5.10 -9.84 -0.52
C PHE A 304 5.18 -10.94 -1.58
N ALA A 305 4.57 -12.08 -1.30
CA ALA A 305 4.59 -13.24 -2.20
C ALA A 305 3.85 -12.96 -3.51
N SER A 306 2.59 -12.50 -3.43
CA SER A 306 1.77 -12.24 -4.62
C SER A 306 2.32 -11.11 -5.48
N SER A 307 2.96 -10.11 -4.88
CA SER A 307 3.62 -9.03 -5.63
C SER A 307 4.83 -9.55 -6.41
N LEU A 308 5.64 -10.43 -5.81
CA LEU A 308 6.78 -11.06 -6.48
C LEU A 308 6.31 -12.01 -7.60
N GLU A 309 5.28 -12.81 -7.35
CA GLU A 309 4.69 -13.71 -8.35
C GLU A 309 4.07 -12.93 -9.52
N TYR A 310 3.40 -11.81 -9.25
CA TYR A 310 2.91 -10.91 -10.29
C TYR A 310 4.07 -10.40 -11.17
N PHE A 311 5.16 -9.94 -10.56
CA PHE A 311 6.33 -9.47 -11.28
C PHE A 311 6.98 -10.57 -12.12
N ASP A 312 7.07 -11.79 -11.59
CA ASP A 312 7.58 -12.95 -12.34
C ASP A 312 6.65 -13.35 -13.49
N GLY A 313 5.34 -13.36 -13.26
CA GLY A 313 4.34 -13.61 -14.28
C GLY A 313 4.39 -12.59 -15.42
N LEU A 314 4.51 -11.30 -15.07
CA LEU A 314 4.59 -10.20 -16.04
C LEU A 314 5.79 -10.36 -17.00
N ARG A 315 6.93 -10.89 -16.52
CA ARG A 315 8.15 -11.12 -17.30
C ARG A 315 8.19 -12.46 -18.03
N SER A 316 7.28 -13.35 -17.73
CA SER A 316 7.30 -14.70 -18.27
C SER A 316 6.85 -14.69 -19.74
N PRO A 317 7.65 -15.28 -20.67
CA PRO A 317 7.31 -15.29 -22.08
C PRO A 317 6.07 -16.17 -22.38
N ARG A 318 5.73 -17.07 -21.46
CA ARG A 318 4.56 -17.94 -21.52
C ARG A 318 4.08 -18.29 -20.12
N LEU A 319 2.80 -18.12 -19.87
CA LEU A 319 2.14 -18.56 -18.63
C LEU A 319 1.48 -19.93 -18.84
N PRO A 320 1.25 -20.69 -17.75
CA PRO A 320 0.64 -22.02 -17.81
C PRO A 320 -0.86 -21.99 -18.11
N ALA A 321 -1.51 -20.85 -17.95
CA ALA A 321 -2.95 -20.68 -18.20
C ALA A 321 -3.26 -20.37 -19.66
#